data_81793d712d7308f9baf3561d58d1340d
#
_entry.id   81793d712d7308f9baf3561d58d1340d
#
_cell.length_a   1.000
_cell.length_b   1.000
_cell.length_c   1.000
_cell.angle_alpha   90.00
_cell.angle_beta   90.00
_cell.angle_gamma   90.00
#
_symmetry.space_group_name_H-M   'P 1'
#
loop_
_entity.id
_entity.type
_entity.pdbx_description
1 polymer ?
#
loop_
_entity_poly.entity_id
_entity_poly.type
_entity_poly.pdbx_seq_one_letter_code
_entity_poly.pdbx_strand_id
1 'polypeptide(L)'
;MEKERKNFTEKSYEKLKNAIQEIVNEEDRKDVYVLSLCYTCDDEDLRFPKVTLSYNTLSNVKEESYNAASKEDAKWNYDYWLQTEIETIGGKKDKQLKQWFAKTPYFYSDEENDRAIEEDEDLYEKILKKGDRFTKEFIKEVIALAKRLIDEGEIEKVFTRNIPIISHQQDFEETPILWTKKANPTKLIKEFLDYFDGDDE
;
A
#
# COMPACT_ATOMS: atom_id res chain seq x y z
N MET A 1 -13.89 -18.66 -2.73
CA MET A 1 -13.15 -17.51 -3.27
C MET A 1 -13.75 -16.17 -2.83
N GLU A 2 -14.98 -15.83 -3.20
CA GLU A 2 -15.57 -14.52 -2.85
C GLU A 2 -15.74 -14.30 -1.34
N LYS A 3 -16.18 -15.34 -0.60
CA LYS A 3 -16.29 -15.29 0.87
C LYS A 3 -14.95 -15.03 1.55
N GLU A 4 -13.90 -15.72 1.12
CA GLU A 4 -12.55 -15.59 1.70
C GLU A 4 -11.95 -14.21 1.38
N ARG A 5 -12.13 -13.72 0.16
CA ARG A 5 -11.76 -12.36 -0.24
C ARG A 5 -12.47 -11.34 0.66
N LYS A 6 -13.79 -11.43 0.79
CA LYS A 6 -14.57 -10.54 1.65
C LYS A 6 -14.12 -10.59 3.12
N ASN A 7 -13.81 -11.77 3.64
CA ASN A 7 -13.27 -11.90 5.00
C ASN A 7 -11.93 -11.20 5.16
N PHE A 8 -11.05 -11.30 4.16
CA PHE A 8 -9.77 -10.59 4.14
C PHE A 8 -10.01 -9.07 4.11
N THR A 9 -10.81 -8.57 3.19
CA THR A 9 -11.03 -7.13 3.02
C THR A 9 -11.69 -6.49 4.24
N GLU A 10 -12.72 -7.10 4.83
CA GLU A 10 -13.36 -6.55 6.04
C GLU A 10 -12.40 -6.52 7.24
N LYS A 11 -11.63 -7.57 7.47
CA LYS A 11 -10.64 -7.57 8.56
C LYS A 11 -9.51 -6.57 8.32
N SER A 12 -9.05 -6.45 7.08
CA SER A 12 -8.04 -5.46 6.70
C SER A 12 -8.56 -4.03 6.86
N TYR A 13 -9.83 -3.79 6.52
CA TYR A 13 -10.48 -2.51 6.75
C TYR A 13 -10.48 -2.12 8.23
N GLU A 14 -10.94 -3.02 9.11
CA GLU A 14 -10.97 -2.75 10.55
C GLU A 14 -9.56 -2.53 11.14
N LYS A 15 -8.57 -3.30 10.67
CA LYS A 15 -7.17 -3.08 11.06
C LYS A 15 -6.67 -1.68 10.68
N LEU A 16 -6.81 -1.29 9.41
CA LEU A 16 -6.39 0.02 8.94
C LEU A 16 -7.12 1.15 9.64
N LYS A 17 -8.44 1.02 9.81
CA LYS A 17 -9.27 1.99 10.52
C LYS A 17 -8.80 2.19 11.97
N ASN A 18 -8.57 1.10 12.70
CA ASN A 18 -8.11 1.17 14.10
C ASN A 18 -6.70 1.77 14.16
N ALA A 19 -5.79 1.34 13.29
CA ALA A 19 -4.43 1.85 13.22
C ALA A 19 -4.39 3.37 12.94
N ILE A 20 -5.23 3.86 12.02
CA ILE A 20 -5.35 5.29 11.72
C ILE A 20 -5.88 6.07 12.95
N GLN A 21 -6.79 5.49 13.74
CA GLN A 21 -7.28 6.12 14.97
C GLN A 21 -6.22 6.18 16.08
N GLU A 22 -5.27 5.26 16.07
CA GLU A 22 -4.13 5.21 16.99
C GLU A 22 -2.97 6.14 16.62
N ILE A 23 -3.00 6.73 15.42
CA ILE A 23 -2.05 7.79 15.01
C ILE A 23 -2.31 9.04 15.86
N VAL A 24 -1.66 9.11 16.79
CA VAL A 24 -1.46 9.49 18.09
C VAL A 24 -1.82 10.86 18.67
N ASN A 25 -1.10 11.80 19.00
CA ASN A 25 -1.52 12.98 19.74
C ASN A 25 -2.16 14.04 18.84
N GLU A 26 -2.94 14.98 19.41
CA GLU A 26 -3.59 16.04 18.60
C GLU A 26 -2.60 16.94 17.86
N GLU A 27 -1.38 17.12 18.37
CA GLU A 27 -0.34 17.89 17.68
C GLU A 27 0.19 17.14 16.47
N ASP A 28 0.48 15.86 16.61
CA ASP A 28 0.94 15.01 15.49
C ASP A 28 -0.13 14.90 14.40
N ARG A 29 -1.42 14.85 14.78
CA ARG A 29 -2.53 14.81 13.81
C ARG A 29 -2.61 16.03 12.91
N LYS A 30 -2.28 17.22 13.43
CA LYS A 30 -2.27 18.46 12.63
C LYS A 30 -1.10 18.49 11.67
N ASP A 31 0.00 17.88 12.05
CA ASP A 31 1.23 17.85 11.28
C ASP A 31 1.23 16.75 10.20
N VAL A 32 0.51 15.65 10.41
CA VAL A 32 0.35 14.58 9.42
C VAL A 32 -0.37 15.12 8.17
N TYR A 33 0.26 15.06 7.00
CA TYR A 33 -0.32 15.54 5.74
C TYR A 33 -0.63 14.44 4.73
N VAL A 34 -0.11 13.24 4.95
CA VAL A 34 -0.25 12.09 4.06
C VAL A 34 -0.24 10.78 4.84
N LEU A 35 -1.04 9.81 4.41
CA LEU A 35 -0.90 8.41 4.77
C LEU A 35 -0.23 7.66 3.63
N SER A 36 0.56 6.67 3.95
CA SER A 36 1.27 5.82 3.01
C SER A 36 0.79 4.38 3.11
N LEU A 37 0.60 3.75 1.96
CA LEU A 37 0.39 2.31 1.82
C LEU A 37 1.52 1.75 0.96
N CYS A 38 2.59 1.28 1.61
CA CYS A 38 3.75 0.72 0.93
C CYS A 38 3.52 -0.76 0.60
N TYR A 39 3.50 -1.09 -0.68
CA TYR A 39 3.37 -2.46 -1.16
C TYR A 39 4.73 -3.18 -1.18
N THR A 40 4.75 -4.41 -0.67
CA THR A 40 5.87 -5.35 -0.76
C THR A 40 5.36 -6.80 -0.83
N CYS A 41 6.27 -7.75 -1.01
CA CYS A 41 5.99 -9.19 -0.81
C CYS A 41 6.94 -9.75 0.25
N ASP A 42 6.43 -10.59 1.16
CA ASP A 42 7.30 -11.30 2.10
C ASP A 42 8.17 -12.31 1.35
N ASP A 43 9.48 -12.25 1.58
CA ASP A 43 10.48 -13.13 0.96
C ASP A 43 10.44 -13.11 -0.58
N GLU A 44 9.99 -12.01 -1.21
CA GLU A 44 9.75 -11.89 -2.66
C GLU A 44 8.73 -12.89 -3.22
N ASP A 45 7.98 -13.55 -2.35
CA ASP A 45 7.00 -14.57 -2.70
C ASP A 45 5.63 -13.93 -3.01
N LEU A 46 5.24 -13.95 -4.28
CA LEU A 46 3.99 -13.36 -4.78
C LEU A 46 2.70 -13.97 -4.19
N ARG A 47 2.81 -15.08 -3.43
CA ARG A 47 1.70 -15.64 -2.64
C ARG A 47 1.39 -14.81 -1.40
N PHE A 48 2.34 -13.99 -0.97
CA PHE A 48 2.27 -13.24 0.30
C PHE A 48 2.44 -11.73 0.11
N PRO A 49 1.64 -11.12 -0.80
CA PRO A 49 1.63 -9.68 -0.94
C PRO A 49 1.19 -9.04 0.38
N LYS A 50 1.81 -7.92 0.73
CA LYS A 50 1.47 -7.14 1.90
C LYS A 50 1.52 -5.65 1.62
N VAL A 51 0.80 -4.90 2.44
CA VAL A 51 0.85 -3.44 2.46
C VAL A 51 1.06 -2.99 3.90
N THR A 52 2.02 -2.11 4.08
CA THR A 52 2.31 -1.46 5.36
C THR A 52 1.77 -0.03 5.36
N LEU A 53 0.95 0.29 6.37
CA LEU A 53 0.47 1.63 6.64
C LEU A 53 1.53 2.42 7.38
N SER A 54 1.83 3.61 6.88
CA SER A 54 2.63 4.61 7.58
C SER A 54 2.08 6.02 7.32
N TYR A 55 2.77 7.06 7.78
CA TYR A 55 2.41 8.46 7.53
C TYR A 55 3.67 9.33 7.40
N ASN A 56 3.48 10.54 6.88
CA ASN A 56 4.52 11.56 6.95
C ASN A 56 3.98 12.88 7.48
N THR A 57 4.89 13.72 8.00
CA THR A 57 4.57 14.98 8.67
C THR A 57 5.24 16.19 7.99
N LEU A 58 4.64 17.36 8.13
CA LEU A 58 5.23 18.61 7.64
C LEU A 58 6.53 18.97 8.40
N SER A 59 6.66 18.57 9.66
CA SER A 59 7.88 18.73 10.44
C SER A 59 9.01 17.89 9.84
N ASN A 60 8.74 16.61 9.47
CA ASN A 60 9.72 15.77 8.78
C ASN A 60 10.13 16.36 7.42
N VAL A 61 9.17 16.85 6.63
CA VAL A 61 9.47 17.54 5.36
C VAL A 61 10.42 18.70 5.57
N LYS A 62 10.24 19.48 6.65
CA LYS A 62 11.13 20.61 6.95
C LYS A 62 12.55 20.14 7.32
N GLU A 63 12.68 19.06 8.07
CA GLU A 63 13.97 18.47 8.42
C GLU A 63 14.67 17.91 7.16
N GLU A 64 13.95 17.11 6.37
CA GLU A 64 14.49 16.47 5.17
C GLU A 64 14.75 17.44 4.01
N SER A 65 14.18 18.64 4.02
CA SER A 65 14.45 19.67 3.01
C SER A 65 15.93 20.09 2.90
N TYR A 66 16.75 19.74 3.87
CA TYR A 66 18.21 19.95 3.80
C TYR A 66 18.95 18.83 3.06
N ASN A 67 18.32 17.65 2.92
CA ASN A 67 18.89 16.46 2.29
C ASN A 67 18.34 16.26 0.88
N ALA A 68 17.12 16.71 0.62
CA ALA A 68 16.41 16.56 -0.64
C ALA A 68 16.83 17.61 -1.69
N ALA A 69 16.62 17.31 -2.96
CA ALA A 69 16.91 18.22 -4.07
C ALA A 69 16.01 19.47 -4.08
N SER A 70 14.79 19.34 -3.57
CA SER A 70 13.83 20.45 -3.42
C SER A 70 12.91 20.19 -2.21
N LYS A 71 12.08 21.18 -1.86
CA LYS A 71 11.06 21.02 -0.83
C LYS A 71 9.96 20.06 -1.27
N GLU A 72 9.62 20.09 -2.55
CA GLU A 72 8.67 19.18 -3.17
C GLU A 72 9.19 17.74 -3.16
N ASP A 73 10.48 17.54 -3.40
CA ASP A 73 11.15 16.26 -3.30
C ASP A 73 11.11 15.73 -1.86
N ALA A 74 11.49 16.52 -0.86
CA ALA A 74 11.34 16.16 0.56
C ALA A 74 9.90 15.79 0.94
N LYS A 75 8.91 16.40 0.26
CA LYS A 75 7.49 16.20 0.56
C LYS A 75 6.92 14.97 -0.11
N TRP A 76 7.26 14.70 -1.38
CA TRP A 76 6.55 13.71 -2.20
C TRP A 76 7.40 12.50 -2.60
N ASN A 77 8.72 12.58 -2.44
CA ASN A 77 9.58 11.41 -2.57
C ASN A 77 9.61 10.64 -1.23
N TYR A 78 9.08 9.41 -1.24
CA TYR A 78 8.93 8.62 -0.01
C TYR A 78 10.26 8.18 0.62
N ASP A 79 11.39 8.29 -0.07
CA ASP A 79 12.72 8.02 0.49
C ASP A 79 13.05 8.96 1.66
N TYR A 80 12.42 10.15 1.68
CA TYR A 80 12.53 11.13 2.76
C TYR A 80 11.41 11.01 3.81
N TRP A 81 10.48 10.06 3.66
CA TRP A 81 9.38 9.94 4.60
C TRP A 81 9.76 9.19 5.87
N LEU A 82 8.99 9.41 6.93
CA LEU A 82 9.09 8.61 8.15
C LEU A 82 8.84 7.14 7.81
N GLN A 83 9.82 6.29 8.13
CA GLN A 83 9.75 4.85 7.87
C GLN A 83 9.10 4.10 9.06
N THR A 84 7.98 4.64 9.57
CA THR A 84 7.23 4.05 10.68
C THR A 84 6.22 3.03 10.16
N GLU A 85 6.32 1.80 10.64
CA GLU A 85 5.31 0.77 10.38
C GLU A 85 4.23 0.82 11.46
N ILE A 86 3.01 1.24 11.12
CA ILE A 86 1.89 1.35 12.07
C ILE A 86 1.07 0.06 12.07
N GLU A 87 0.71 -0.42 10.90
CA GLU A 87 -0.05 -1.65 10.72
C GLU A 87 0.30 -2.29 9.38
N THR A 88 0.26 -3.61 9.34
CA THR A 88 0.46 -4.38 8.10
C THR A 88 -0.75 -5.28 7.83
N ILE A 89 -1.24 -5.24 6.60
CA ILE A 89 -2.26 -6.15 6.08
C ILE A 89 -1.66 -7.04 5.00
N GLY A 90 -2.08 -8.31 4.97
CA GLY A 90 -1.49 -9.32 4.09
C GLY A 90 -0.24 -9.96 4.67
N GLY A 91 0.62 -10.46 3.78
CA GLY A 91 1.87 -11.13 4.13
C GLY A 91 1.73 -12.58 4.62
N LYS A 92 2.88 -13.22 4.83
CA LYS A 92 3.01 -14.66 5.17
C LYS A 92 2.31 -15.05 6.47
N LYS A 93 2.10 -14.12 7.41
CA LYS A 93 1.43 -14.40 8.69
C LYS A 93 -0.09 -14.18 8.64
N ASP A 94 -0.62 -13.58 7.59
CA ASP A 94 -2.06 -13.30 7.46
C ASP A 94 -2.83 -14.55 7.04
N LYS A 95 -3.60 -15.11 7.99
CA LYS A 95 -4.42 -16.31 7.77
C LYS A 95 -5.53 -16.09 6.75
N GLN A 96 -6.09 -14.86 6.66
CA GLN A 96 -7.17 -14.56 5.74
C GLN A 96 -6.65 -14.44 4.31
N LEU A 97 -5.47 -13.83 4.12
CA LEU A 97 -4.79 -13.81 2.82
C LEU A 97 -4.53 -15.24 2.32
N LYS A 98 -3.95 -16.09 3.16
CA LYS A 98 -3.68 -17.50 2.82
C LYS A 98 -4.95 -18.26 2.45
N GLN A 99 -6.03 -18.08 3.21
CA GLN A 99 -7.32 -18.70 2.91
C GLN A 99 -7.91 -18.20 1.59
N TRP A 100 -7.76 -16.91 1.31
CA TRP A 100 -8.18 -16.33 0.04
C TRP A 100 -7.34 -16.88 -1.11
N PHE A 101 -6.01 -16.81 -1.04
CA PHE A 101 -5.11 -17.35 -2.06
C PHE A 101 -5.42 -18.81 -2.38
N ALA A 102 -5.57 -19.67 -1.35
CA ALA A 102 -5.88 -21.10 -1.51
C ALA A 102 -7.22 -21.39 -2.23
N LYS A 103 -8.11 -20.41 -2.37
CA LYS A 103 -9.39 -20.54 -3.08
C LYS A 103 -9.40 -19.84 -4.44
N THR A 104 -8.28 -19.23 -4.84
CA THR A 104 -8.16 -18.61 -6.16
C THR A 104 -7.79 -19.63 -7.24
N PRO A 105 -8.04 -19.34 -8.52
CA PRO A 105 -7.51 -20.12 -9.63
C PRO A 105 -5.99 -19.96 -9.80
N TYR A 106 -5.37 -19.08 -9.02
CA TYR A 106 -3.94 -18.76 -9.03
C TYR A 106 -3.15 -19.58 -8.00
N PHE A 107 -3.83 -20.39 -7.21
CA PHE A 107 -3.20 -21.18 -6.17
C PHE A 107 -2.10 -22.11 -6.71
N TYR A 108 -1.00 -22.19 -5.99
CA TYR A 108 0.06 -23.20 -6.08
C TYR A 108 0.62 -23.48 -4.69
N SER A 109 1.07 -24.73 -4.49
CA SER A 109 1.56 -25.20 -3.18
C SER A 109 3.02 -24.82 -2.94
N ASP A 110 3.49 -25.06 -1.71
CA ASP A 110 4.89 -24.90 -1.36
C ASP A 110 5.75 -25.86 -2.18
N GLU A 111 5.33 -27.12 -2.33
CA GLU A 111 6.05 -28.12 -3.12
C GLU A 111 6.13 -27.75 -4.61
N GLU A 112 5.07 -27.15 -5.18
CA GLU A 112 5.09 -26.63 -6.55
C GLU A 112 6.05 -25.45 -6.70
N ASN A 113 6.08 -24.56 -5.69
CA ASN A 113 6.98 -23.42 -5.67
C ASN A 113 8.44 -23.84 -5.57
N ASP A 114 8.77 -24.74 -4.64
CA ASP A 114 10.11 -25.21 -4.41
C ASP A 114 10.65 -25.95 -5.66
N ARG A 115 9.84 -26.83 -6.25
CA ARG A 115 10.20 -27.50 -7.50
C ARG A 115 10.42 -26.52 -8.67
N ALA A 116 9.60 -25.47 -8.76
CA ALA A 116 9.74 -24.46 -9.79
C ALA A 116 11.06 -23.70 -9.67
N ILE A 117 11.45 -23.35 -8.45
CA ILE A 117 12.68 -22.61 -8.19
C ILE A 117 13.93 -23.47 -8.44
N GLU A 118 13.87 -24.76 -8.06
CA GLU A 118 15.05 -25.64 -8.07
C GLU A 118 15.26 -26.38 -9.39
N GLU A 119 14.19 -26.77 -10.10
CA GLU A 119 14.27 -27.82 -11.12
C GLU A 119 13.48 -27.55 -12.43
N ASP A 120 12.52 -26.61 -12.47
CA ASP A 120 11.54 -26.53 -13.57
C ASP A 120 11.24 -25.09 -14.00
N GLU A 121 12.01 -24.57 -14.98
CA GLU A 121 11.87 -23.22 -15.50
C GLU A 121 10.47 -22.95 -16.12
N ASP A 122 9.88 -23.93 -16.81
CA ASP A 122 8.53 -23.80 -17.38
C ASP A 122 7.46 -23.68 -16.29
N LEU A 123 7.65 -24.40 -15.19
CA LEU A 123 6.77 -24.29 -14.02
C LEU A 123 7.00 -22.95 -13.33
N TYR A 124 8.23 -22.50 -13.20
CA TYR A 124 8.56 -21.20 -12.62
C TYR A 124 7.84 -20.06 -13.33
N GLU A 125 7.93 -19.99 -14.67
CA GLU A 125 7.17 -19.00 -15.44
C GLU A 125 5.65 -19.07 -15.20
N LYS A 126 5.10 -20.27 -15.05
CA LYS A 126 3.65 -20.45 -14.79
C LYS A 126 3.25 -19.93 -13.42
N ILE A 127 4.03 -20.24 -12.37
CA ILE A 127 3.72 -19.77 -11.01
C ILE A 127 3.93 -18.26 -10.87
N LEU A 128 4.95 -17.68 -11.53
CA LEU A 128 5.10 -16.22 -11.58
C LEU A 128 3.83 -15.55 -12.17
N LYS A 129 3.35 -16.03 -13.31
CA LYS A 129 2.10 -15.52 -13.93
C LYS A 129 0.87 -15.67 -13.02
N LYS A 130 0.81 -16.75 -12.22
CA LYS A 130 -0.25 -16.94 -11.22
C LYS A 130 -0.09 -15.94 -10.06
N GLY A 131 1.12 -15.80 -9.53
CA GLY A 131 1.45 -14.85 -8.47
C GLY A 131 1.12 -13.42 -8.85
N ASP A 132 1.55 -12.97 -10.03
CA ASP A 132 1.22 -11.65 -10.58
C ASP A 132 -0.28 -11.37 -10.65
N ARG A 133 -1.06 -12.37 -11.05
CA ARG A 133 -2.53 -12.22 -11.09
C ARG A 133 -3.12 -12.09 -9.70
N PHE A 134 -2.61 -12.85 -8.74
CA PHE A 134 -3.06 -12.74 -7.35
C PHE A 134 -2.66 -11.38 -6.75
N THR A 135 -1.44 -10.92 -6.98
CA THR A 135 -0.97 -9.60 -6.57
C THR A 135 -1.86 -8.48 -7.12
N LYS A 136 -2.23 -8.55 -8.39
CA LYS A 136 -3.15 -7.56 -9.00
C LYS A 136 -4.53 -7.55 -8.33
N GLU A 137 -5.07 -8.71 -7.98
CA GLU A 137 -6.32 -8.78 -7.21
C GLU A 137 -6.16 -8.22 -5.80
N PHE A 138 -5.05 -8.53 -5.12
CA PHE A 138 -4.73 -7.98 -3.80
C PHE A 138 -4.65 -6.45 -3.82
N ILE A 139 -3.89 -5.87 -4.74
CA ILE A 139 -3.75 -4.41 -4.89
C ILE A 139 -5.09 -3.75 -5.21
N LYS A 140 -5.94 -4.38 -6.02
CA LYS A 140 -7.28 -3.89 -6.29
C LYS A 140 -8.13 -3.78 -5.02
N GLU A 141 -8.05 -4.77 -4.13
CA GLU A 141 -8.73 -4.72 -2.82
C GLU A 141 -8.12 -3.63 -1.93
N VAL A 142 -6.79 -3.47 -1.90
CA VAL A 142 -6.12 -2.40 -1.13
C VAL A 142 -6.56 -1.01 -1.59
N ILE A 143 -6.63 -0.77 -2.91
CA ILE A 143 -7.14 0.49 -3.47
C ILE A 143 -8.59 0.74 -3.04
N ALA A 144 -9.42 -0.31 -3.07
CA ALA A 144 -10.82 -0.21 -2.63
C ALA A 144 -10.93 0.10 -1.13
N LEU A 145 -10.05 -0.48 -0.29
CA LEU A 145 -9.97 -0.17 1.14
C LEU A 145 -9.56 1.28 1.40
N ALA A 146 -8.53 1.77 0.73
CA ALA A 146 -8.09 3.16 0.83
C ALA A 146 -9.21 4.14 0.43
N LYS A 147 -9.86 3.87 -0.70
CA LYS A 147 -11.01 4.66 -1.14
C LYS A 147 -12.15 4.63 -0.13
N ARG A 148 -12.48 3.47 0.44
CA ARG A 148 -13.53 3.29 1.44
C ARG A 148 -13.25 4.10 2.71
N LEU A 149 -12.01 4.13 3.20
CA LEU A 149 -11.60 4.92 4.36
C LEU A 149 -11.86 6.42 4.16
N ILE A 150 -11.63 6.93 2.94
CA ILE A 150 -11.93 8.31 2.57
C ILE A 150 -13.44 8.53 2.45
N ASP A 151 -14.14 7.68 1.69
CA ASP A 151 -15.57 7.84 1.39
C ASP A 151 -16.46 7.72 2.65
N GLU A 152 -16.09 6.87 3.61
CA GLU A 152 -16.79 6.72 4.90
C GLU A 152 -16.37 7.80 5.93
N GLY A 153 -15.45 8.70 5.57
CA GLY A 153 -15.00 9.81 6.40
C GLY A 153 -14.12 9.40 7.57
N GLU A 154 -13.52 8.20 7.55
CA GLU A 154 -12.65 7.74 8.65
C GLU A 154 -11.39 8.58 8.76
N ILE A 155 -10.86 9.05 7.63
CA ILE A 155 -9.70 9.97 7.58
C ILE A 155 -10.06 11.32 8.20
N GLU A 156 -11.20 11.90 7.79
CA GLU A 156 -11.66 13.20 8.29
C GLU A 156 -11.97 13.18 9.78
N LYS A 157 -12.52 12.09 10.31
CA LYS A 157 -12.78 11.92 11.74
C LYS A 157 -11.50 12.00 12.58
N VAL A 158 -10.38 11.45 12.09
CA VAL A 158 -9.11 11.42 12.82
C VAL A 158 -8.35 12.73 12.65
N PHE A 159 -8.22 13.24 11.44
CA PHE A 159 -7.36 14.39 11.12
C PHE A 159 -8.11 15.72 11.02
N THR A 160 -9.44 15.74 11.26
CA THR A 160 -10.34 16.91 11.10
C THR A 160 -10.34 17.50 9.68
N ARG A 161 -9.72 16.80 8.73
CA ARG A 161 -9.67 17.08 7.30
C ARG A 161 -9.36 15.79 6.55
N ASN A 162 -9.68 15.76 5.27
CA ASN A 162 -9.17 14.70 4.41
C ASN A 162 -7.69 14.96 4.07
N ILE A 163 -6.87 13.92 4.21
CA ILE A 163 -5.49 13.87 3.73
C ILE A 163 -5.35 12.73 2.72
N PRO A 164 -4.44 12.82 1.74
CA PRO A 164 -4.27 11.78 0.74
C PRO A 164 -3.74 10.47 1.34
N ILE A 165 -4.12 9.37 0.71
CA ILE A 165 -3.52 8.04 0.93
C ILE A 165 -2.71 7.71 -0.32
N ILE A 166 -1.39 7.76 -0.22
CA ILE A 166 -0.48 7.47 -1.32
C ILE A 166 -0.13 5.98 -1.29
N SER A 167 -0.41 5.28 -2.39
CA SER A 167 0.01 3.89 -2.57
C SER A 167 1.30 3.87 -3.36
N HIS A 168 2.31 3.20 -2.86
CA HIS A 168 3.61 3.10 -3.51
C HIS A 168 4.29 1.75 -3.26
N GLN A 169 5.34 1.49 -3.97
CA GLN A 169 6.28 0.39 -3.78
C GLN A 169 7.69 0.98 -3.70
N GLN A 170 8.69 0.13 -3.47
CA GLN A 170 10.07 0.56 -3.28
C GLN A 170 10.62 1.31 -4.50
N ASP A 171 10.21 0.91 -5.72
CA ASP A 171 10.60 1.57 -6.96
C ASP A 171 9.44 2.45 -7.45
N PHE A 172 9.74 3.73 -7.78
CA PHE A 172 8.77 4.65 -8.37
C PHE A 172 8.54 4.30 -9.85
N GLU A 173 7.39 3.73 -10.12
CA GLU A 173 6.91 3.47 -11.47
C GLU A 173 5.54 4.15 -11.68
N GLU A 174 5.10 4.29 -12.92
CA GLU A 174 3.77 4.83 -13.27
C GLU A 174 2.62 4.09 -12.56
N THR A 175 2.79 2.79 -12.29
CA THR A 175 1.76 1.93 -11.71
C THR A 175 1.29 2.37 -10.32
N PRO A 176 2.16 2.69 -9.34
CA PRO A 176 1.76 3.25 -8.04
C PRO A 176 1.02 4.58 -8.13
N ILE A 177 1.38 5.44 -9.09
CA ILE A 177 0.66 6.69 -9.34
C ILE A 177 -0.79 6.40 -9.76
N LEU A 178 -1.00 5.39 -10.61
CA LEU A 178 -2.35 4.96 -11.00
C LEU A 178 -3.16 4.39 -9.82
N TRP A 179 -2.51 3.68 -8.88
CA TRP A 179 -3.17 3.21 -7.65
C TRP A 179 -3.63 4.37 -6.79
N THR A 180 -2.75 5.32 -6.57
CA THR A 180 -3.04 6.56 -5.83
C THR A 180 -4.19 7.34 -6.47
N LYS A 181 -4.19 7.53 -7.80
CA LYS A 181 -5.28 8.17 -8.55
C LYS A 181 -6.63 7.48 -8.35
N LYS A 182 -6.65 6.15 -8.24
CA LYS A 182 -7.89 5.36 -8.04
C LYS A 182 -8.40 5.41 -6.59
N ALA A 183 -7.50 5.53 -5.63
CA ALA A 183 -7.83 5.54 -4.20
C ALA A 183 -8.37 6.89 -3.73
N ASN A 184 -7.94 7.99 -4.34
CA ASN A 184 -8.18 9.35 -3.86
C ASN A 184 -9.03 10.21 -4.81
N PRO A 185 -9.80 11.18 -4.28
CA PRO A 185 -10.30 12.29 -5.07
C PRO A 185 -9.14 13.09 -5.69
N THR A 186 -9.21 13.42 -6.98
CA THR A 186 -8.12 14.10 -7.70
C THR A 186 -7.67 15.40 -7.02
N LYS A 187 -8.61 16.17 -6.45
CA LYS A 187 -8.31 17.42 -5.74
C LYS A 187 -7.36 17.20 -4.55
N LEU A 188 -7.46 16.03 -3.90
CA LEU A 188 -6.69 15.71 -2.70
C LEU A 188 -5.22 15.39 -3.01
N ILE A 189 -4.96 14.88 -4.20
CA ILE A 189 -3.63 14.43 -4.65
C ILE A 189 -3.03 15.35 -5.72
N LYS A 190 -3.61 16.52 -5.96
CA LYS A 190 -3.15 17.39 -7.04
C LYS A 190 -1.67 17.76 -6.91
N GLU A 191 -1.25 18.18 -5.72
CA GLU A 191 0.15 18.56 -5.46
C GLU A 191 1.13 17.40 -5.64
N PHE A 192 0.71 16.18 -5.25
CA PHE A 192 1.46 14.95 -5.51
C PHE A 192 1.60 14.67 -7.01
N LEU A 193 0.53 14.82 -7.78
CA LEU A 193 0.58 14.61 -9.22
C LEU A 193 1.41 15.69 -9.95
N ASP A 194 1.28 16.93 -9.54
CA ASP A 194 2.07 18.04 -10.11
C ASP A 194 3.59 17.83 -9.91
N TYR A 195 4.00 17.15 -8.82
CA TYR A 195 5.40 16.76 -8.57
C TYR A 195 5.91 15.76 -9.62
N PHE A 196 5.14 14.71 -9.92
CA PHE A 196 5.56 13.69 -10.90
C PHE A 196 5.38 14.13 -12.35
N ASP A 197 4.40 15.00 -12.65
CA ASP A 197 4.21 15.52 -14.01
C ASP A 197 5.27 16.61 -14.38
N GLY A 198 6.01 17.14 -13.39
CA GLY A 198 7.06 18.15 -13.58
C GLY A 198 8.46 17.61 -13.92
N ASP A 199 8.69 16.31 -13.76
CA ASP A 199 9.99 15.67 -14.05
C ASP A 199 10.19 15.31 -15.54
N ASP A 200 9.22 15.60 -16.41
CA ASP A 200 9.26 15.31 -17.86
C ASP A 200 9.77 16.50 -18.73
N GLU A 201 10.43 17.54 -18.15
CA GLU A 201 11.03 18.65 -18.91
C GLU A 201 12.57 18.59 -18.99
#